data_45782d59a90acd132240a6f4037b0d67
#
_entry.id   45782d59a90acd132240a6f4037b0d67
#
_cell.length_a   1.000
_cell.length_b   1.000
_cell.length_c   1.000
_cell.angle_alpha   90.00
_cell.angle_beta   90.00
_cell.angle_gamma   90.00
#
_symmetry.space_group_name_H-M   'P 1'
#
loop_
_entity.id
_entity.type
_entity.pdbx_description
1 polymer ?
#
loop_
_entity_poly.entity_id
_entity_poly.type
_entity_poly.pdbx_seq_one_letter_code
_entity_poly.pdbx_strand_id
1 'polypeptide(L)' 'MELKVRDIKSLNMLVETLSLNGYKLQTEVIYKPFPQESMIDHFKVNVDVGEQDA' A
#
# COMPACT_ATOMS: atom_id res chain seq x y z
N MET A 1 -4.14 3.31 8.93
CA MET A 1 -5.14 2.89 7.94
C MET A 1 -4.48 1.99 6.90
N GLU A 2 -5.12 0.92 6.58
CA GLU A 2 -4.56 -0.06 5.66
C GLU A 2 -5.41 -0.13 4.39
N LEU A 3 -4.75 -0.08 3.24
CA LEU A 3 -5.40 -0.12 1.95
C LEU A 3 -4.86 -1.29 1.15
N LYS A 4 -5.71 -1.86 0.32
CA LYS A 4 -5.36 -2.99 -0.52
C LYS A 4 -5.47 -2.57 -1.98
N VAL A 5 -4.38 -2.77 -2.72
CA VAL A 5 -4.31 -2.37 -4.13
C VAL A 5 -3.79 -3.55 -4.94
N ARG A 6 -4.44 -3.86 -6.03
CA ARG A 6 -4.06 -5.02 -6.84
C ARG A 6 -3.24 -4.67 -8.06
N ASP A 7 -3.22 -3.42 -8.42
CA ASP A 7 -2.67 -2.96 -9.67
C ASP A 7 -1.55 -1.96 -9.40
N ILE A 8 -0.41 -2.15 -10.09
CA ILE A 8 0.75 -1.30 -9.86
C ILE A 8 0.48 0.16 -10.23
N LYS A 9 -0.33 0.37 -11.24
CA LYS A 9 -0.67 1.72 -11.67
C LYS A 9 -1.47 2.44 -10.59
N SER A 10 -2.46 1.75 -10.03
CA SER A 10 -3.24 2.30 -8.92
C SER A 10 -2.39 2.52 -7.69
N LEU A 11 -1.46 1.61 -7.43
CA LEU A 11 -0.54 1.74 -6.31
C LEU A 11 0.29 3.01 -6.45
N ASN A 12 0.86 3.24 -7.62
CA ASN A 12 1.70 4.42 -7.86
C ASN A 12 0.90 5.71 -7.69
N MET A 13 -0.32 5.74 -8.21
CA MET A 13 -1.19 6.91 -8.07
C MET A 13 -1.54 7.17 -6.61
N LEU A 14 -1.85 6.11 -5.88
CA LEU A 14 -2.20 6.23 -4.47
C LEU A 14 -1.03 6.75 -3.65
N VAL A 15 0.14 6.16 -3.85
CA VAL A 15 1.34 6.56 -3.12
C VAL A 15 1.69 8.01 -3.42
N GLU A 16 1.64 8.39 -4.68
CA GLU A 16 1.94 9.76 -5.08
C GLU A 16 0.99 10.75 -4.44
N THR A 17 -0.31 10.46 -4.53
CA THR A 17 -1.34 11.35 -3.99
C THR A 17 -1.19 11.55 -2.49
N LEU A 18 -1.01 10.45 -1.77
CA LEU A 18 -0.91 10.51 -0.32
C LEU A 18 0.39 11.17 0.12
N SER A 19 1.48 10.91 -0.60
CA SER A 19 2.77 11.53 -0.28
C SER A 19 2.71 13.04 -0.47
N LEU A 20 2.05 13.49 -1.54
CA LEU A 20 1.89 14.92 -1.78
C LEU A 20 1.06 15.60 -0.70
N ASN A 21 0.21 14.84 -0.04
CA ASN A 21 -0.61 15.36 1.06
C ASN A 21 0.08 15.23 2.42
N GLY A 22 1.32 14.77 2.43
CA GLY A 22 2.11 14.73 3.66
C GLY A 22 1.93 13.50 4.52
N TYR A 23 1.25 12.48 4.02
CA TYR A 23 1.08 11.24 4.78
C TYR A 23 2.33 10.39 4.69
N LYS A 24 2.61 9.65 5.74
CA LYS A 24 3.67 8.66 5.74
C LYS A 24 3.09 7.33 5.34
N LEU A 25 3.80 6.63 4.45
CA LEU A 25 3.30 5.40 3.86
C LEU A 25 4.31 4.28 4.02
N GLN A 26 3.79 3.07 4.18
CA GLN A 26 4.59 1.86 4.10
C GLN A 26 3.88 0.92 3.14
N THR A 27 4.60 0.42 2.16
CA THR A 27 4.04 -0.52 1.19
C THR A 27 4.65 -1.89 1.40
N GLU A 28 3.80 -2.89 1.19
CA GLU A 28 4.20 -4.28 1.35
C GLU A 28 3.63 -5.07 0.19
N VAL A 29 4.45 -5.98 -0.36
CA VAL A 29 4.02 -6.85 -1.44
C VAL A 29 3.55 -8.16 -0.84
N ILE A 30 2.32 -8.54 -1.14
CA ILE A 30 1.76 -9.79 -0.65
C ILE A 30 1.71 -10.78 -1.81
N TYR A 31 2.36 -11.92 -1.62
CA TYR A 31 2.43 -12.95 -2.64
C TYR A 31 1.33 -13.97 -2.47
N LYS A 32 1.02 -14.68 -3.55
CA LYS A 32 0.01 -15.72 -3.50
C LYS A 32 0.52 -16.92 -2.70
N PRO A 33 -0.39 -17.72 -2.14
CA PRO A 33 0.01 -18.92 -1.41
C PRO A 33 0.57 -19.98 -2.35
N PHE A 34 1.31 -20.92 -1.78
CA PHE A 34 1.82 -22.07 -2.51
C PHE A 34 0.69 -22.72 -3.33
N PRO A 35 0.93 -23.13 -4.56
CA PRO A 35 2.22 -23.19 -5.27
C PRO A 35 2.56 -21.95 -6.09
N GLN A 36 1.83 -20.85 -5.93
CA GLN A 36 1.99 -19.66 -6.77
C GLN A 36 2.72 -18.54 -6.04
N GLU A 37 3.57 -18.89 -5.08
CA GLU A 37 4.20 -17.88 -4.23
C GLU A 37 5.16 -16.95 -4.95
N SER A 38 5.48 -17.22 -6.23
CA SER A 38 6.27 -16.29 -7.03
C SER A 38 5.42 -15.21 -7.67
N MET A 39 4.10 -15.30 -7.54
CA MET A 39 3.18 -14.33 -8.13
C MET A 39 2.66 -13.39 -7.07
N ILE A 40 2.55 -12.11 -7.45
CA ILE A 40 2.03 -11.09 -6.54
C ILE A 40 0.52 -11.18 -6.49
N ASP A 41 -0.03 -11.22 -5.29
CA ASP A 41 -1.48 -11.22 -5.10
C ASP A 41 -2.02 -9.79 -5.04
N HIS A 42 -1.41 -8.97 -4.20
CA HIS A 42 -1.82 -7.59 -4.08
C HIS A 42 -0.73 -6.79 -3.33
N PHE A 43 -0.93 -5.49 -3.28
CA PHE A 43 -0.05 -4.60 -2.52
C PHE A 43 -0.84 -4.08 -1.31
N LYS A 44 -0.18 -4.03 -0.18
CA LYS A 44 -0.77 -3.50 1.03
C LYS A 44 -0.10 -2.17 1.34
N VAL A 45 -0.91 -1.13 1.52
CA VAL A 45 -0.40 0.20 1.84
C VAL A 45 -0.90 0.58 3.21
N ASN A 46 0.04 0.82 4.11
CA ASN A 46 -0.28 1.32 5.44
C ASN A 46 -0.06 2.82 5.47
N VAL A 47 -1.12 3.55 5.80
CA VAL A 47 -1.08 5.00 5.85
C VAL A 47 -1.08 5.42 7.31
N ASP A 48 -0.07 6.18 7.69
CA ASP A 48 0.01 6.75 9.03
C ASP A 48 -0.77 8.07 9.01
N VAL A 49 -1.94 8.06 9.62
CA VAL A 49 -2.81 9.24 9.61
C VAL A 49 -2.57 10.16 10.80
N GLY A 50 -1.52 9.92 11.55
CA GLY A 50 -1.13 10.82 12.59
C GLY A 50 -1.78 10.56 13.90
N GLU A 51 -1.73 11.20 14.08
CA GLU A 51 -2.01 11.25 14.98
C GLU A 51 -2.27 12.30 15.60
N GLN A 52 -2.43 12.62 15.48
CA GLN A 52 -2.59 13.50 15.86
C GLN A 52 -2.98 13.86 16.73
N ASP A 53 -3.01 13.87 17.14
CA ASP A 53 -3.35 14.21 17.95
C ASP A 53 -3.27 14.55 18.64
N ALA A 54 -3.27 14.58 18.52
CA ALA A 54 -3.37 14.88 19.26
C ALA A 54 -3.48 15.44 19.54
#